data_b119e78a92cb7deef8f7b6f2af0b8b62
#
_entry.id   b119e78a92cb7deef8f7b6f2af0b8b62
#
_cell.length_a   1.000
_cell.length_b   1.000
_cell.length_c   1.000
_cell.angle_alpha   90.00
_cell.angle_beta   90.00
_cell.angle_gamma   90.00
#
_symmetry.space_group_name_H-M   'P 1'
#
loop_
_entity.id
_entity.type
_entity.pdbx_description
1 polymer ?
#
loop_
_entity_poly.entity_id
_entity_poly.type
_entity_poly.pdbx_seq_one_letter_code
_entity_poly.pdbx_strand_id
1 'polypeptide(L)'
;MRFPPLAPLRLSHALLLVLASALLGACGGSPRRGGELPEAGGPDAGPVDAGEVDGDVPPSVDAGGVDGDVPPPIDAGAADGGSPDAGAVDGGGSGGGSIASPPAEITRMGTGGLLLRGVVLTPTGVLDPGEVLVVGNTITCVAADCSATAGAAAATVIETRGIISPGLVDSHNHLAYDFLGEWIPPMPYVDRYTWANDPSYEDFIRPYADMRSAGAVYCPCAKWGELRAIVHGTTTVLGGSAQQGCVNVFVRNPDHYDGIGNEQLATNIADPGDITDAQAATYVSRFTATSPLTRLAVHMAEGTDPMLASEFDSFAGRDPRPNRHNGTSLLSGTGYVGTAVLIHSVPLSMAQLMEAADTQSKMVWSPSSNMVLYGGTADIGAWLALGLTVGLGPDWTLSGEDDMLGELRFARDYARTVGVAAVTSRRLWEMATLDGAEVVGLEPMIGRLEVGARADITVIGRTGGDPYDAVIDADARDVRLTMIDGKAYYGDVALEAATAVNTSCEDFDACGNAKFLCVQNVPATQTGTVNRTTETLDDVRMQLLTILSGYGRSDLLPLASECAP
;
A
#
# COMPACT_ATOMS: atom_id res chain seq x y z
N MET A 1 -22.27 20.74 18.57
CA MET A 1 -22.86 20.53 17.26
C MET A 1 -22.92 19.04 17.02
N ARG A 2 -24.12 18.52 16.75
CA ARG A 2 -24.24 17.08 16.43
C ARG A 2 -23.78 16.93 14.98
N PHE A 3 -22.79 16.12 14.75
CA PHE A 3 -22.39 15.70 13.41
C PHE A 3 -23.57 14.95 12.77
N PRO A 4 -23.89 15.20 11.51
CA PRO A 4 -24.78 14.30 10.78
C PRO A 4 -24.13 12.92 10.74
N PRO A 5 -24.91 11.83 10.83
CA PRO A 5 -24.35 10.50 10.71
C PRO A 5 -23.71 10.37 9.33
N LEU A 6 -22.47 9.94 9.30
CA LEU A 6 -21.80 9.41 8.11
C LEU A 6 -22.73 8.37 7.49
N ALA A 7 -22.90 8.42 6.20
CA ALA A 7 -23.60 7.38 5.45
C ALA A 7 -22.94 6.03 5.80
N PRO A 8 -23.72 4.97 5.93
CA PRO A 8 -23.18 3.70 6.42
C PRO A 8 -22.07 3.23 5.48
N LEU A 9 -20.84 3.26 5.96
CA LEU A 9 -19.81 2.36 5.53
C LEU A 9 -20.44 0.97 5.50
N ARG A 10 -20.27 0.27 4.42
CA ARG A 10 -20.92 -1.00 4.11
C ARG A 10 -20.76 -1.99 5.26
N LEU A 11 -21.76 -2.09 6.13
CA LEU A 11 -21.92 -3.23 7.05
C LEU A 11 -22.50 -4.39 6.24
N SER A 12 -21.65 -5.30 5.83
CA SER A 12 -22.06 -6.61 5.34
C SER A 12 -22.44 -7.48 6.53
N HIS A 13 -23.72 -7.76 6.64
CA HIS A 13 -24.38 -8.85 7.33
C HIS A 13 -23.55 -9.80 8.21
N ALA A 14 -23.55 -9.56 9.49
CA ALA A 14 -23.42 -10.62 10.48
C ALA A 14 -24.23 -10.24 11.74
N LEU A 15 -25.53 -10.48 11.71
CA LEU A 15 -26.35 -10.57 12.90
C LEU A 15 -27.01 -11.93 12.86
N LEU A 16 -26.62 -12.83 13.73
CA LEU A 16 -27.36 -13.84 14.47
C LEU A 16 -26.45 -15.01 14.87
N LEU A 17 -26.29 -15.13 16.14
CA LEU A 17 -26.41 -16.30 17.01
C LEU A 17 -25.38 -16.30 18.13
N VAL A 18 -25.78 -15.72 19.24
CA VAL A 18 -25.24 -16.03 20.57
C VAL A 18 -26.13 -17.10 21.14
N LEU A 19 -25.57 -18.21 21.59
CA LEU A 19 -25.97 -18.92 22.84
C LEU A 19 -25.13 -20.19 23.07
N ALA A 20 -24.46 -20.16 24.26
CA ALA A 20 -24.13 -21.30 25.12
C ALA A 20 -23.10 -22.33 24.61
N SER A 21 -22.06 -22.70 25.32
CA SER A 21 -22.02 -23.16 26.72
C SER A 21 -20.56 -23.35 27.15
N ALA A 22 -20.31 -23.04 28.39
CA ALA A 22 -19.11 -23.37 29.15
C ALA A 22 -18.94 -24.87 29.38
N LEU A 23 -17.71 -25.33 29.55
CA LEU A 23 -17.24 -26.17 30.67
C LEU A 23 -15.92 -26.92 30.36
N LEU A 24 -14.89 -26.62 31.20
CA LEU A 24 -13.89 -27.55 31.78
C LEU A 24 -12.91 -28.29 30.84
N GLY A 25 -11.61 -28.11 31.04
CA GLY A 25 -10.78 -28.70 32.03
C GLY A 25 -9.34 -28.87 31.63
N ALA A 26 -8.54 -28.43 32.45
CA ALA A 26 -7.16 -28.60 32.93
C ALA A 26 -6.20 -29.67 32.39
N CYS A 27 -4.89 -29.32 32.56
CA CYS A 27 -3.67 -30.16 32.71
C CYS A 27 -3.04 -30.73 31.44
N GLY A 28 -1.79 -30.54 31.13
CA GLY A 28 -0.55 -30.44 31.83
C GLY A 28 0.58 -31.03 31.02
N GLY A 29 1.79 -30.50 31.10
CA GLY A 29 3.01 -31.29 31.04
C GLY A 29 3.89 -31.24 29.80
N SER A 30 4.99 -30.49 29.87
CA SER A 30 6.24 -30.70 29.11
C SER A 30 6.91 -32.04 29.46
N PRO A 31 7.85 -32.61 28.63
CA PRO A 31 9.24 -32.34 28.94
C PRO A 31 10.24 -32.30 27.75
N ARG A 32 11.37 -31.70 28.03
CA ARG A 32 12.65 -31.57 27.28
C ARG A 32 13.35 -32.90 26.96
N ARG A 33 14.16 -32.84 25.88
CA ARG A 33 15.54 -33.40 25.68
C ARG A 33 15.90 -33.22 24.22
N GLY A 34 17.01 -32.67 23.74
CA GLY A 34 18.40 -32.83 24.11
C GLY A 34 19.13 -33.76 23.12
N GLY A 35 20.09 -33.27 22.29
CA GLY A 35 20.95 -34.11 21.45
C GLY A 35 21.81 -33.29 20.48
N GLU A 36 23.16 -33.32 20.72
CA GLU A 36 24.25 -32.61 20.04
C GLU A 36 24.64 -33.18 18.66
N LEU A 37 25.05 -32.25 17.76
CA LEU A 37 26.18 -32.11 16.80
C LEU A 37 26.69 -33.31 15.97
N PRO A 38 27.38 -33.15 14.78
CA PRO A 38 28.54 -32.28 14.60
C PRO A 38 28.67 -31.52 13.24
N GLU A 39 29.65 -30.61 13.23
CA GLU A 39 30.10 -29.65 12.20
C GLU A 39 30.68 -30.28 10.91
N ALA A 40 30.60 -29.50 9.80
CA ALA A 40 31.74 -29.24 8.91
C ALA A 40 31.43 -28.22 7.79
N GLY A 41 32.21 -27.12 7.75
CA GLY A 41 32.80 -26.55 6.54
C GLY A 41 32.11 -25.41 5.81
N GLY A 42 32.45 -24.19 6.12
CA GLY A 42 32.45 -22.89 5.54
C GLY A 42 32.43 -22.68 4.00
N PRO A 43 32.63 -21.44 3.47
CA PRO A 43 31.93 -20.19 3.79
C PRO A 43 31.18 -19.64 2.57
N ASP A 44 29.98 -19.16 2.74
CA ASP A 44 29.36 -18.19 1.82
C ASP A 44 28.54 -17.19 2.64
N ALA A 45 28.77 -15.90 2.37
CA ALA A 45 28.12 -14.82 3.04
C ALA A 45 26.67 -14.72 2.58
N GLY A 46 25.77 -15.31 3.35
CA GLY A 46 24.32 -15.11 3.24
C GLY A 46 23.85 -13.91 4.06
N PRO A 47 22.68 -13.34 3.76
CA PRO A 47 22.14 -12.19 4.48
C PRO A 47 21.90 -12.52 5.94
N VAL A 48 22.21 -11.55 6.80
CA VAL A 48 22.12 -11.65 8.24
C VAL A 48 20.65 -11.72 8.64
N ASP A 49 20.27 -12.86 9.20
CA ASP A 49 18.96 -13.11 9.79
C ASP A 49 18.71 -12.15 10.96
N ALA A 50 17.59 -11.42 10.91
CA ALA A 50 17.16 -10.59 12.02
C ALA A 50 16.54 -11.50 13.09
N GLY A 51 17.35 -11.86 14.09
CA GLY A 51 16.89 -12.62 15.23
C GLY A 51 15.79 -11.89 16.00
N GLU A 52 14.74 -12.63 16.30
CA GLU A 52 13.72 -12.28 17.28
C GLU A 52 14.38 -11.94 18.61
N VAL A 53 14.04 -10.79 19.15
CA VAL A 53 14.32 -10.46 20.55
C VAL A 53 13.01 -10.67 21.29
N ASP A 54 12.91 -11.78 22.02
CA ASP A 54 11.89 -11.97 23.05
C ASP A 54 11.99 -10.85 24.07
N GLY A 55 10.97 -9.99 24.12
CA GLY A 55 10.85 -8.95 25.11
C GLY A 55 10.34 -9.50 26.44
N ASP A 56 11.23 -9.77 27.38
CA ASP A 56 10.85 -9.94 28.78
C ASP A 56 10.33 -8.62 29.33
N VAL A 57 9.08 -8.60 29.76
CA VAL A 57 8.43 -7.49 30.45
C VAL A 57 8.92 -7.42 31.90
N PRO A 58 9.52 -6.31 32.36
CA PRO A 58 9.77 -6.14 33.78
C PRO A 58 8.48 -5.72 34.52
N PRO A 59 8.35 -6.07 35.81
CA PRO A 59 7.12 -5.84 36.57
C PRO A 59 6.88 -4.36 36.91
N SER A 60 5.60 -3.99 36.90
CA SER A 60 5.07 -2.69 37.25
C SER A 60 5.54 -2.16 38.59
N VAL A 61 5.99 -0.91 38.61
CA VAL A 61 6.26 -0.13 39.85
C VAL A 61 5.06 0.79 40.10
N ASP A 62 4.45 0.63 41.26
CA ASP A 62 3.38 1.49 41.79
C ASP A 62 3.83 2.97 41.84
N ALA A 63 3.09 3.85 41.18
CA ALA A 63 3.21 5.28 41.33
C ALA A 63 1.99 5.83 42.08
N GLY A 64 2.27 6.34 43.27
CA GLY A 64 1.30 6.94 44.18
C GLY A 64 0.61 8.18 43.59
N GLY A 65 -0.64 8.32 43.97
CA GLY A 65 -1.52 9.40 43.56
C GLY A 65 -1.09 10.76 44.07
N VAL A 66 -1.38 11.77 43.27
CA VAL A 66 -1.44 13.19 43.68
C VAL A 66 -2.77 13.76 43.17
N ASP A 67 -3.58 14.20 44.15
CA ASP A 67 -4.82 14.93 43.94
C ASP A 67 -4.52 16.31 43.30
N GLY A 68 -5.25 16.63 42.22
CA GLY A 68 -5.22 17.92 41.57
C GLY A 68 -6.61 18.33 41.09
N ASP A 69 -7.12 19.39 41.69
CA ASP A 69 -8.43 20.01 41.52
C ASP A 69 -8.80 20.31 40.05
N VAL A 70 -10.01 19.93 39.68
CA VAL A 70 -10.66 20.25 38.37
C VAL A 70 -11.53 21.51 38.58
N PRO A 71 -11.38 22.60 37.79
CA PRO A 71 -12.33 23.72 37.80
C PRO A 71 -13.58 23.41 36.96
N PRO A 72 -14.75 24.02 37.28
CA PRO A 72 -16.03 23.71 36.66
C PRO A 72 -16.20 24.35 35.28
N PRO A 73 -17.12 23.83 34.46
CA PRO A 73 -17.34 24.28 33.06
C PRO A 73 -18.07 25.62 33.02
N ILE A 74 -17.68 26.46 32.06
CA ILE A 74 -18.29 27.76 31.76
C ILE A 74 -19.49 27.55 30.82
N ASP A 75 -20.67 27.99 31.28
CA ASP A 75 -21.89 28.11 30.52
C ASP A 75 -21.76 29.15 29.40
N ALA A 76 -22.02 28.81 28.15
CA ALA A 76 -22.13 29.76 27.04
C ALA A 76 -23.58 29.80 26.54
N GLY A 77 -24.20 30.94 26.84
CA GLY A 77 -25.57 31.24 26.53
C GLY A 77 -25.89 31.26 25.02
N ALA A 78 -27.14 30.92 24.72
CA ALA A 78 -27.75 30.97 23.42
C ALA A 78 -27.88 32.42 22.90
N ALA A 79 -27.52 32.64 21.64
CA ALA A 79 -27.87 33.81 20.89
C ALA A 79 -28.63 33.40 19.61
N ASP A 80 -29.90 33.79 19.53
CA ASP A 80 -30.72 33.80 18.33
C ASP A 80 -30.13 34.73 17.28
N GLY A 81 -30.01 34.29 16.04
CA GLY A 81 -29.59 35.14 14.94
C GLY A 81 -30.06 34.59 13.60
N GLY A 82 -31.00 35.29 13.00
CA GLY A 82 -31.73 34.97 11.78
C GLY A 82 -30.85 34.80 10.55
N SER A 83 -31.34 33.98 9.64
CA SER A 83 -30.87 33.80 8.26
C SER A 83 -30.87 35.10 7.46
N PRO A 84 -29.89 35.31 6.61
CA PRO A 84 -30.12 35.97 5.33
C PRO A 84 -30.01 34.98 4.17
N ASP A 85 -31.00 34.97 3.32
CA ASP A 85 -31.01 34.42 1.97
C ASP A 85 -29.76 34.87 1.21
N ALA A 86 -28.90 33.93 0.81
CA ALA A 86 -27.86 34.18 -0.18
C ALA A 86 -28.27 33.50 -1.49
N GLY A 87 -28.53 34.34 -2.46
CA GLY A 87 -28.91 33.98 -3.81
C GLY A 87 -27.96 32.99 -4.48
N ALA A 88 -28.55 32.08 -5.21
CA ALA A 88 -27.89 31.15 -6.12
C ALA A 88 -27.07 31.97 -7.14
N VAL A 89 -25.76 31.74 -7.15
CA VAL A 89 -24.89 32.04 -8.29
C VAL A 89 -24.79 30.75 -9.10
N ASP A 90 -25.50 30.71 -10.21
CA ASP A 90 -25.34 29.71 -11.26
C ASP A 90 -23.91 29.81 -11.82
N GLY A 91 -23.04 28.96 -11.31
CA GLY A 91 -21.78 28.60 -11.94
C GLY A 91 -21.99 27.33 -12.74
N GLY A 92 -22.38 27.44 -13.99
CA GLY A 92 -22.54 26.34 -14.92
C GLY A 92 -21.17 25.65 -15.19
N GLY A 93 -20.87 24.60 -14.43
CA GLY A 93 -19.94 23.57 -14.76
C GLY A 93 -20.72 22.26 -14.86
N SER A 94 -20.87 21.72 -16.06
CA SER A 94 -21.46 20.43 -16.31
C SER A 94 -20.53 19.33 -15.78
N GLY A 95 -20.50 19.13 -14.48
CA GLY A 95 -19.83 18.01 -13.83
C GLY A 95 -20.71 16.77 -13.89
N GLY A 96 -20.83 16.13 -15.04
CA GLY A 96 -21.24 14.74 -15.12
C GLY A 96 -20.12 13.90 -14.54
N GLY A 97 -20.42 13.02 -13.54
CA GLY A 97 -19.45 12.05 -13.04
C GLY A 97 -18.93 11.14 -14.15
N SER A 98 -17.78 10.50 -13.92
CA SER A 98 -17.22 9.54 -14.87
C SER A 98 -18.15 8.32 -15.02
N ILE A 99 -18.19 7.77 -16.21
CA ILE A 99 -19.00 6.59 -16.55
C ILE A 99 -18.14 5.53 -17.21
N ALA A 100 -18.59 4.26 -17.12
CA ALA A 100 -17.94 3.16 -17.84
C ALA A 100 -17.92 3.47 -19.35
N SER A 101 -16.75 3.32 -19.98
CA SER A 101 -16.59 3.58 -21.41
C SER A 101 -16.86 2.31 -22.25
N PRO A 102 -17.10 2.44 -23.55
CA PRO A 102 -17.20 1.27 -24.44
C PRO A 102 -15.97 0.37 -24.37
N PRO A 103 -16.06 -0.94 -24.63
CA PRO A 103 -14.94 -1.86 -24.56
C PRO A 103 -13.74 -1.42 -25.41
N ALA A 104 -12.54 -1.75 -24.96
CA ALA A 104 -11.33 -1.53 -25.73
C ALA A 104 -11.31 -2.41 -26.99
N GLU A 105 -10.56 -2.00 -28.02
CA GLU A 105 -10.53 -2.69 -29.32
C GLU A 105 -9.10 -2.73 -29.88
N ILE A 106 -8.69 -3.89 -30.37
CA ILE A 106 -7.48 -4.03 -31.16
C ILE A 106 -7.82 -3.66 -32.60
N THR A 107 -7.41 -2.48 -33.04
CA THR A 107 -7.69 -1.98 -34.39
C THR A 107 -6.65 -2.42 -35.42
N ARG A 108 -5.47 -2.83 -34.96
CA ARG A 108 -4.42 -3.41 -35.81
C ARG A 108 -3.56 -4.37 -34.99
N MET A 109 -3.42 -5.60 -35.46
CA MET A 109 -2.39 -6.52 -34.95
C MET A 109 -1.03 -6.17 -35.57
N GLY A 110 -0.03 -6.09 -34.71
CA GLY A 110 1.36 -5.83 -35.09
C GLY A 110 2.27 -7.01 -34.78
N THR A 111 3.56 -6.84 -35.05
CA THR A 111 4.61 -7.84 -34.81
C THR A 111 5.62 -7.40 -33.75
N GLY A 112 5.48 -6.21 -33.19
CA GLY A 112 6.39 -5.71 -32.17
C GLY A 112 5.87 -4.44 -31.47
N GLY A 113 5.79 -4.49 -30.17
CA GLY A 113 5.33 -3.40 -29.33
C GLY A 113 3.82 -3.19 -29.30
N LEU A 114 3.40 -2.25 -28.47
CA LEU A 114 2.01 -1.85 -28.27
C LEU A 114 1.90 -0.33 -28.44
N LEU A 115 0.90 0.12 -29.18
CA LEU A 115 0.49 1.52 -29.27
C LEU A 115 -0.88 1.65 -28.65
N LEU A 116 -0.93 2.18 -27.43
CA LEU A 116 -2.15 2.43 -26.67
C LEU A 116 -2.67 3.84 -27.00
N ARG A 117 -3.95 3.97 -27.33
CA ARG A 117 -4.64 5.22 -27.64
C ARG A 117 -5.77 5.48 -26.68
N GLY A 118 -5.84 6.70 -26.15
CA GLY A 118 -6.88 7.09 -25.17
C GLY A 118 -6.60 8.46 -24.58
N VAL A 119 -7.09 8.66 -23.36
CA VAL A 119 -6.74 9.83 -22.54
C VAL A 119 -5.51 9.47 -21.71
N VAL A 120 -4.40 10.16 -21.92
CA VAL A 120 -3.12 9.83 -21.28
C VAL A 120 -2.83 10.79 -20.14
N LEU A 121 -2.62 10.26 -18.94
CA LEU A 121 -2.19 11.03 -17.77
C LEU A 121 -0.66 11.09 -17.72
N THR A 122 -0.10 12.29 -17.83
CA THR A 122 1.34 12.52 -17.78
C THR A 122 1.73 13.39 -16.58
N PRO A 123 3.01 13.44 -16.19
CA PRO A 123 3.46 14.32 -15.11
C PRO A 123 3.11 15.80 -15.35
N THR A 124 3.03 16.22 -16.61
CA THR A 124 2.77 17.61 -16.98
C THR A 124 1.30 17.92 -17.27
N GLY A 125 0.43 16.91 -17.32
CA GLY A 125 -0.99 17.08 -17.58
C GLY A 125 -1.63 15.96 -18.40
N VAL A 126 -2.75 16.25 -19.01
CA VAL A 126 -3.57 15.29 -19.76
C VAL A 126 -3.39 15.48 -21.26
N LEU A 127 -3.19 14.38 -21.98
CA LEU A 127 -3.26 14.35 -23.44
C LEU A 127 -4.57 13.69 -23.87
N ASP A 128 -5.45 14.40 -24.55
CA ASP A 128 -6.75 13.92 -25.05
C ASP A 128 -7.03 14.47 -26.46
N PRO A 129 -6.93 13.64 -27.51
CA PRO A 129 -6.42 12.26 -27.50
C PRO A 129 -4.91 12.19 -27.26
N GLY A 130 -4.46 11.06 -26.72
CA GLY A 130 -3.04 10.76 -26.51
C GLY A 130 -2.66 9.36 -26.90
N GLU A 131 -1.39 9.13 -27.14
CA GLU A 131 -0.80 7.85 -27.50
C GLU A 131 0.41 7.52 -26.59
N VAL A 132 0.52 6.24 -26.23
CA VAL A 132 1.69 5.67 -25.54
C VAL A 132 2.22 4.51 -26.36
N LEU A 133 3.46 4.63 -26.84
CA LEU A 133 4.15 3.55 -27.56
C LEU A 133 5.08 2.80 -26.61
N VAL A 134 4.85 1.51 -26.47
CA VAL A 134 5.67 0.58 -25.70
C VAL A 134 6.45 -0.32 -26.64
N VAL A 135 7.76 -0.39 -26.47
CA VAL A 135 8.64 -1.32 -27.20
C VAL A 135 9.47 -2.10 -26.19
N GLY A 136 9.30 -3.41 -26.17
CA GLY A 136 9.86 -4.24 -25.11
C GLY A 136 9.26 -3.88 -23.74
N ASN A 137 10.10 -3.52 -22.81
CA ASN A 137 9.69 -3.14 -21.44
C ASN A 137 9.70 -1.61 -21.20
N THR A 138 9.84 -0.81 -22.25
CA THR A 138 10.10 0.62 -22.13
C THR A 138 9.08 1.43 -22.93
N ILE A 139 8.69 2.57 -22.39
CA ILE A 139 7.91 3.59 -23.07
C ILE A 139 8.83 4.36 -24.01
N THR A 140 8.52 4.36 -25.31
CA THR A 140 9.36 5.00 -26.34
C THR A 140 8.74 6.25 -26.96
N CYS A 141 7.44 6.48 -26.74
CA CYS A 141 6.75 7.72 -27.11
C CYS A 141 5.54 7.94 -26.18
N VAL A 142 5.32 9.19 -25.81
CA VAL A 142 4.10 9.70 -25.17
C VAL A 142 3.79 11.04 -25.85
N ALA A 143 2.74 11.08 -26.66
CA ALA A 143 2.38 12.28 -27.45
C ALA A 143 0.92 12.18 -27.93
N ALA A 144 0.43 13.23 -28.57
CA ALA A 144 -0.85 13.18 -29.30
C ALA A 144 -0.79 12.29 -30.55
N ASP A 145 0.42 12.09 -31.11
CA ASP A 145 0.68 11.21 -32.25
C ASP A 145 2.11 10.65 -32.16
N CYS A 146 2.21 9.33 -32.03
CA CYS A 146 3.47 8.57 -32.00
C CYS A 146 3.82 7.89 -33.36
N SER A 147 3.06 8.13 -34.42
CA SER A 147 3.18 7.42 -35.70
C SER A 147 4.56 7.51 -36.35
N ALA A 148 5.29 8.61 -36.11
CA ALA A 148 6.65 8.84 -36.64
C ALA A 148 7.74 8.17 -35.78
N THR A 149 7.41 7.62 -34.63
CA THR A 149 8.38 7.02 -33.70
C THR A 149 8.78 5.64 -34.18
N ALA A 150 10.06 5.31 -34.01
CA ALA A 150 10.56 3.96 -34.34
C ALA A 150 9.78 2.88 -33.58
N GLY A 151 9.31 1.87 -34.30
CA GLY A 151 8.49 0.79 -33.73
C GLY A 151 6.97 0.98 -33.91
N ALA A 152 6.47 2.21 -34.06
CA ALA A 152 5.03 2.48 -34.18
C ALA A 152 4.35 1.75 -35.35
N ALA A 153 5.03 1.68 -36.50
CA ALA A 153 4.48 0.99 -37.67
C ALA A 153 4.30 -0.52 -37.46
N ALA A 154 5.13 -1.14 -36.61
CA ALA A 154 5.08 -2.56 -36.29
C ALA A 154 4.24 -2.88 -35.06
N ALA A 155 3.83 -1.88 -34.30
CA ALA A 155 3.10 -2.06 -33.03
C ALA A 155 1.66 -2.55 -33.26
N THR A 156 1.17 -3.37 -32.35
CA THR A 156 -0.27 -3.62 -32.19
C THR A 156 -0.93 -2.34 -31.69
N VAL A 157 -2.02 -1.92 -32.33
CA VAL A 157 -2.76 -0.70 -31.97
C VAL A 157 -4.00 -1.05 -31.18
N ILE A 158 -4.10 -0.48 -30.00
CA ILE A 158 -5.23 -0.68 -29.08
C ILE A 158 -5.92 0.67 -28.84
N GLU A 159 -7.15 0.78 -29.27
CA GLU A 159 -8.05 1.86 -28.86
C GLU A 159 -8.58 1.53 -27.46
N THR A 160 -7.99 2.14 -26.43
CA THR A 160 -8.37 1.82 -25.04
C THR A 160 -9.74 2.33 -24.66
N ARG A 161 -10.18 3.40 -25.33
CA ARG A 161 -11.45 4.09 -25.05
C ARG A 161 -11.59 4.47 -23.57
N GLY A 162 -10.47 4.73 -22.90
CA GLY A 162 -10.37 4.99 -21.47
C GLY A 162 -9.15 5.81 -21.12
N ILE A 163 -8.80 5.76 -19.84
CA ILE A 163 -7.67 6.50 -19.26
C ILE A 163 -6.44 5.58 -19.27
N ILE A 164 -5.33 6.08 -19.80
CA ILE A 164 -4.01 5.44 -19.73
C ILE A 164 -3.22 6.16 -18.64
N SER A 165 -2.96 5.47 -17.54
CA SER A 165 -2.23 5.96 -16.36
C SER A 165 -0.95 5.15 -16.17
N PRO A 166 0.08 5.68 -15.51
CA PRO A 166 1.07 4.83 -14.87
C PRO A 166 0.38 3.80 -13.99
N GLY A 167 0.97 2.64 -13.81
CA GLY A 167 0.55 1.69 -12.79
C GLY A 167 0.59 2.32 -11.41
N LEU A 168 -0.40 2.01 -10.57
CA LEU A 168 -0.48 2.54 -9.22
C LEU A 168 0.68 2.00 -8.37
N VAL A 169 1.16 2.85 -7.46
CA VAL A 169 2.20 2.54 -6.49
C VAL A 169 1.59 2.61 -5.10
N ASP A 170 1.52 1.47 -4.46
CA ASP A 170 1.17 1.32 -3.05
C ASP A 170 2.43 1.54 -2.21
N SER A 171 2.46 2.65 -1.49
CA SER A 171 3.65 3.08 -0.74
C SER A 171 3.74 2.47 0.65
N HIS A 172 2.73 1.74 1.09
CA HIS A 172 2.72 1.00 2.35
C HIS A 172 1.61 -0.04 2.40
N ASN A 173 2.02 -1.30 2.55
CA ASN A 173 1.11 -2.42 2.70
C ASN A 173 1.75 -3.54 3.54
N HIS A 174 0.93 -4.45 4.02
CA HIS A 174 1.32 -5.74 4.60
C HIS A 174 0.75 -6.88 3.75
N LEU A 175 1.16 -6.95 2.49
CA LEU A 175 0.62 -7.79 1.40
C LEU A 175 0.24 -9.22 1.78
N ALA A 176 1.03 -9.84 2.66
CA ALA A 176 0.79 -11.22 3.03
C ALA A 176 -0.41 -11.41 3.97
N TYR A 177 -0.97 -10.34 4.51
CA TYR A 177 -2.21 -10.35 5.28
C TYR A 177 -3.45 -10.17 4.39
N ASP A 178 -3.30 -9.71 3.15
CA ASP A 178 -4.41 -9.31 2.26
C ASP A 178 -5.28 -10.47 1.73
N PHE A 179 -5.14 -11.64 2.28
CA PHE A 179 -6.11 -12.74 2.13
C PHE A 179 -7.17 -12.74 3.25
N LEU A 180 -6.92 -12.02 4.35
CA LEU A 180 -7.84 -11.83 5.45
C LEU A 180 -8.75 -10.64 5.15
N GLY A 181 -9.99 -10.71 5.59
CA GLY A 181 -10.92 -9.59 5.53
C GLY A 181 -10.69 -8.57 6.64
N GLU A 182 -11.60 -7.62 6.76
CA GLU A 182 -11.56 -6.56 7.76
C GLU A 182 -11.61 -7.13 9.19
N TRP A 183 -10.69 -6.66 10.03
CA TRP A 183 -10.78 -6.82 11.47
C TRP A 183 -11.44 -5.57 12.06
N ILE A 184 -12.58 -5.74 12.72
CA ILE A 184 -13.30 -4.64 13.35
C ILE A 184 -12.78 -4.46 14.77
N PRO A 185 -11.97 -3.42 15.06
CA PRO A 185 -11.51 -3.17 16.42
C PRO A 185 -12.68 -2.89 17.36
N PRO A 186 -12.65 -3.38 18.59
CA PRO A 186 -13.76 -3.17 19.55
C PRO A 186 -13.91 -1.70 19.96
N MET A 187 -12.88 -0.89 19.78
CA MET A 187 -12.84 0.55 20.06
C MET A 187 -11.66 1.17 19.30
N PRO A 188 -11.65 2.48 19.03
CA PRO A 188 -10.43 3.14 18.57
C PRO A 188 -9.34 3.07 19.63
N TYR A 189 -8.11 2.76 19.21
CA TYR A 189 -6.93 2.73 20.04
C TYR A 189 -6.19 4.08 19.99
N VAL A 190 -5.23 4.28 20.86
CA VAL A 190 -4.42 5.52 20.86
C VAL A 190 -3.05 5.32 20.20
N ASP A 191 -2.58 4.07 20.14
CA ASP A 191 -1.28 3.71 19.57
C ASP A 191 -1.26 2.26 19.06
N ARG A 192 -0.25 1.94 18.23
CA ARG A 192 -0.05 0.61 17.67
C ARG A 192 0.34 -0.44 18.71
N TYR A 193 0.95 -0.06 19.80
CA TYR A 193 1.38 -1.00 20.84
C TYR A 193 0.19 -1.57 21.60
N THR A 194 -0.91 -0.80 21.66
CA THR A 194 -2.14 -1.21 22.34
C THR A 194 -2.95 -2.21 21.51
N TRP A 195 -3.26 -1.90 20.24
CA TRP A 195 -4.06 -2.81 19.42
C TRP A 195 -3.31 -4.09 19.04
N ALA A 196 -2.00 -4.00 18.87
CA ALA A 196 -1.17 -5.17 18.53
C ALA A 196 -1.18 -6.26 19.62
N ASN A 197 -1.56 -5.91 20.85
CA ASN A 197 -1.71 -6.83 21.97
C ASN A 197 -3.18 -7.14 22.28
N ASP A 198 -4.15 -6.75 21.44
CA ASP A 198 -5.56 -7.07 21.65
C ASP A 198 -5.82 -8.55 21.30
N PRO A 199 -6.41 -9.33 22.23
CA PRO A 199 -6.68 -10.75 21.98
C PRO A 199 -7.56 -11.00 20.75
N SER A 200 -8.46 -10.07 20.40
CA SER A 200 -9.32 -10.22 19.22
C SER A 200 -8.50 -10.06 17.92
N TYR A 201 -7.50 -9.19 17.94
CA TYR A 201 -6.55 -9.07 16.84
C TYR A 201 -5.68 -10.32 16.71
N GLU A 202 -5.08 -10.77 17.83
CA GLU A 202 -4.24 -11.98 17.84
C GLU A 202 -5.00 -13.20 17.32
N ASP A 203 -6.24 -13.39 17.76
CA ASP A 203 -7.08 -14.49 17.29
C ASP A 203 -7.43 -14.35 15.80
N PHE A 204 -7.64 -13.12 15.33
CA PHE A 204 -7.99 -12.86 13.93
C PHE A 204 -6.83 -13.17 12.98
N ILE A 205 -5.59 -12.79 13.32
CA ILE A 205 -4.41 -12.99 12.47
C ILE A 205 -3.77 -14.37 12.65
N ARG A 206 -4.23 -15.19 13.60
CA ARG A 206 -3.62 -16.49 13.92
C ARG A 206 -3.38 -17.39 12.70
N PRO A 207 -4.29 -17.48 11.70
CA PRO A 207 -4.03 -18.25 10.49
C PRO A 207 -2.72 -17.85 9.78
N TYR A 208 -2.47 -16.56 9.70
CA TYR A 208 -1.25 -16.02 9.11
C TYR A 208 -0.01 -16.25 10.02
N ALA A 209 -0.13 -15.96 11.32
CA ALA A 209 0.98 -16.07 12.26
C ALA A 209 1.53 -17.51 12.35
N ASP A 210 0.64 -18.50 12.40
CA ASP A 210 1.02 -19.91 12.46
C ASP A 210 1.64 -20.39 11.15
N MET A 211 1.16 -19.92 9.99
CA MET A 211 1.77 -20.21 8.70
C MET A 211 3.18 -19.65 8.59
N ARG A 212 3.37 -18.43 9.05
CA ARG A 212 4.67 -17.78 9.07
C ARG A 212 5.66 -18.58 9.93
N SER A 213 5.23 -19.03 11.10
CA SER A 213 6.06 -19.84 12.01
C SER A 213 6.44 -21.19 11.42
N ALA A 214 5.55 -21.81 10.63
CA ALA A 214 5.80 -23.10 9.99
C ALA A 214 6.74 -23.04 8.79
N GLY A 215 7.11 -21.86 8.32
CA GLY A 215 8.18 -21.63 7.35
C GLY A 215 7.91 -22.05 5.89
N ALA A 216 6.86 -22.79 5.60
CA ALA A 216 6.68 -23.38 4.28
C ALA A 216 5.44 -22.89 3.50
N VAL A 217 4.46 -22.27 4.15
CA VAL A 217 3.11 -22.08 3.58
C VAL A 217 2.75 -20.61 3.34
N TYR A 218 3.68 -19.75 3.57
CA TYR A 218 3.53 -18.32 3.49
C TYR A 218 3.32 -17.77 2.06
N CYS A 219 3.88 -18.42 1.05
CA CYS A 219 3.80 -17.94 -0.33
C CYS A 219 2.38 -17.80 -0.91
N PRO A 220 1.39 -18.63 -0.60
CA PRO A 220 0.01 -18.39 -1.07
C PRO A 220 -0.56 -17.07 -0.60
N CYS A 221 -0.23 -16.63 0.63
CA CYS A 221 -0.70 -15.35 1.18
C CYS A 221 -0.13 -14.18 0.40
N ALA A 222 1.20 -14.14 0.23
CA ALA A 222 1.86 -13.09 -0.54
C ALA A 222 1.37 -13.07 -2.00
N LYS A 223 1.24 -14.25 -2.62
CA LYS A 223 0.73 -14.38 -3.98
C LYS A 223 -0.70 -13.85 -4.13
N TRP A 224 -1.55 -14.10 -3.13
CA TRP A 224 -2.92 -13.59 -3.12
C TRP A 224 -2.97 -12.08 -3.02
N GLY A 225 -2.19 -11.47 -2.13
CA GLY A 225 -2.08 -10.02 -2.00
C GLY A 225 -1.57 -9.35 -3.28
N GLU A 226 -0.53 -9.92 -3.92
CA GLU A 226 -0.04 -9.40 -5.20
C GLU A 226 -1.09 -9.52 -6.33
N LEU A 227 -1.87 -10.61 -6.38
CA LEU A 227 -2.96 -10.76 -7.34
C LEU A 227 -4.07 -9.72 -7.12
N ARG A 228 -4.41 -9.42 -5.86
CA ARG A 228 -5.34 -8.34 -5.52
C ARG A 228 -4.84 -7.00 -6.03
N ALA A 229 -3.57 -6.69 -5.76
CA ALA A 229 -2.94 -5.47 -6.25
C ALA A 229 -3.07 -5.32 -7.78
N ILE A 230 -2.75 -6.38 -8.53
CA ILE A 230 -2.82 -6.39 -10.00
C ILE A 230 -4.25 -6.21 -10.51
N VAL A 231 -5.22 -6.87 -9.90
CA VAL A 231 -6.64 -6.77 -10.30
C VAL A 231 -7.16 -5.32 -10.17
N HIS A 232 -6.58 -4.53 -9.27
CA HIS A 232 -6.93 -3.12 -9.04
C HIS A 232 -5.93 -2.12 -9.65
N GLY A 233 -5.08 -2.57 -10.58
CA GLY A 233 -4.20 -1.65 -11.33
C GLY A 233 -2.92 -1.25 -10.63
N THR A 234 -2.59 -1.86 -9.50
CA THR A 234 -1.34 -1.60 -8.77
C THR A 234 -0.22 -2.45 -9.34
N THR A 235 0.92 -1.82 -9.61
CA THR A 235 2.10 -2.46 -10.22
C THR A 235 3.31 -2.52 -9.30
N THR A 236 3.28 -1.75 -8.21
CA THR A 236 4.36 -1.67 -7.22
C THR A 236 3.76 -1.58 -5.83
N VAL A 237 4.28 -2.36 -4.89
CA VAL A 237 3.83 -2.38 -3.49
C VAL A 237 5.04 -2.41 -2.56
N LEU A 238 5.13 -1.45 -1.64
CA LEU A 238 6.07 -1.48 -0.52
C LEU A 238 5.43 -2.21 0.66
N GLY A 239 6.06 -3.26 1.15
CA GLY A 239 5.58 -4.04 2.29
C GLY A 239 5.33 -5.49 1.95
N GLY A 240 6.05 -6.00 0.95
CA GLY A 240 6.21 -7.41 0.79
C GLY A 240 6.96 -7.94 2.00
N SER A 241 6.47 -8.98 2.58
CA SER A 241 7.17 -9.56 3.68
C SER A 241 8.42 -10.29 3.19
N ALA A 242 9.52 -10.00 3.82
CA ALA A 242 10.89 -10.41 3.53
C ALA A 242 11.15 -11.90 3.40
N GLN A 243 10.18 -12.73 3.48
CA GLN A 243 10.47 -14.14 3.64
C GLN A 243 10.32 -14.94 2.35
N GLN A 244 11.47 -15.40 1.88
CA GLN A 244 11.59 -16.69 1.21
C GLN A 244 11.29 -16.77 -0.29
N GLY A 245 11.49 -15.69 -1.04
CA GLY A 245 11.39 -15.76 -2.49
C GLY A 245 9.97 -15.99 -3.02
N CYS A 246 8.97 -15.65 -2.22
CA CYS A 246 7.57 -15.68 -2.62
C CYS A 246 7.05 -14.32 -3.06
N VAL A 247 7.73 -13.26 -2.69
CA VAL A 247 7.37 -11.86 -2.98
C VAL A 247 7.85 -11.51 -4.37
N ASN A 248 7.20 -10.58 -5.02
CA ASN A 248 7.46 -10.20 -6.41
C ASN A 248 7.17 -11.28 -7.44
N VAL A 249 6.20 -12.08 -7.20
CA VAL A 249 5.74 -13.01 -8.22
C VAL A 249 5.12 -12.22 -9.39
N PHE A 250 4.46 -11.11 -9.09
CA PHE A 250 3.71 -10.31 -10.06
C PHE A 250 4.02 -8.82 -10.00
N VAL A 251 3.96 -8.18 -8.83
CA VAL A 251 4.22 -6.74 -8.66
C VAL A 251 5.68 -6.45 -8.32
N ARG A 252 6.11 -5.21 -8.51
CA ARG A 252 7.41 -4.76 -7.99
C ARG A 252 7.32 -4.59 -6.48
N ASN A 253 8.33 -5.07 -5.79
CA ASN A 253 8.43 -4.93 -4.35
C ASN A 253 9.78 -4.27 -3.98
N PRO A 254 9.80 -2.96 -3.69
CA PRO A 254 11.03 -2.19 -3.51
C PRO A 254 11.91 -2.62 -2.34
N ASP A 255 11.34 -3.24 -1.31
CA ASP A 255 12.09 -3.73 -0.14
C ASP A 255 12.64 -5.16 -0.33
N HIS A 256 12.33 -5.77 -1.48
CA HIS A 256 12.78 -7.14 -1.78
C HIS A 256 13.31 -7.32 -3.17
N TYR A 257 12.42 -7.18 -4.16
CA TYR A 257 12.72 -7.41 -5.57
C TYR A 257 11.87 -6.49 -6.42
N ASP A 258 12.49 -5.51 -7.03
CA ASP A 258 11.82 -4.53 -7.89
C ASP A 258 11.84 -4.90 -9.38
N GLY A 259 12.61 -5.91 -9.77
CA GLY A 259 12.81 -6.32 -11.14
C GLY A 259 13.63 -5.32 -11.98
N ILE A 260 14.17 -4.30 -11.36
CA ILE A 260 14.98 -3.24 -11.97
C ILE A 260 16.44 -3.35 -11.51
N GLY A 261 16.67 -4.00 -10.37
CA GLY A 261 17.99 -4.15 -9.75
C GLY A 261 18.35 -2.99 -8.83
N ASN A 262 17.35 -2.42 -8.17
CA ASN A 262 17.50 -1.30 -7.25
C ASN A 262 16.91 -1.58 -5.86
N GLU A 263 17.05 -2.83 -5.38
CA GLU A 263 16.57 -3.26 -4.07
C GLU A 263 17.40 -2.61 -2.95
N GLN A 264 17.29 -1.28 -2.85
CA GLN A 264 18.04 -0.45 -1.90
C GLN A 264 17.14 0.21 -0.85
N LEU A 265 15.94 -0.32 -0.67
CA LEU A 265 15.02 0.10 0.38
C LEU A 265 15.12 -0.87 1.56
N ALA A 266 15.02 -0.37 2.78
CA ALA A 266 14.96 -1.16 4.01
C ALA A 266 13.77 -0.77 4.87
N THR A 267 13.14 -1.75 5.52
CA THR A 267 11.97 -1.60 6.39
C THR A 267 12.20 -2.21 7.79
N ASN A 268 13.44 -2.43 8.19
CA ASN A 268 13.78 -3.29 9.33
C ASN A 268 13.74 -2.61 10.70
N ILE A 269 13.17 -1.40 10.83
CA ILE A 269 13.02 -0.74 12.14
C ILE A 269 11.58 -0.92 12.60
N ALA A 270 11.36 -1.91 13.44
CA ALA A 270 10.04 -2.18 14.00
C ALA A 270 9.60 -1.13 15.02
N ASP A 271 10.55 -0.59 15.80
CA ASP A 271 10.28 0.40 16.84
C ASP A 271 11.27 1.57 16.75
N PRO A 272 10.91 2.68 16.05
CA PRO A 272 11.77 3.84 15.94
C PRO A 272 11.98 4.56 17.28
N GLY A 273 11.08 4.38 18.25
CA GLY A 273 11.22 4.92 19.61
C GLY A 273 12.30 4.23 20.44
N ASP A 274 12.73 3.03 20.05
CA ASP A 274 13.66 2.22 20.82
C ASP A 274 14.99 1.93 20.11
N ILE A 275 15.27 2.67 19.02
CA ILE A 275 16.55 2.57 18.28
C ILE A 275 17.73 2.84 19.22
N THR A 276 18.74 2.01 19.11
CA THR A 276 20.05 2.17 19.77
C THR A 276 21.08 2.83 18.85
N ASP A 277 22.15 3.40 19.41
CA ASP A 277 23.26 3.94 18.63
C ASP A 277 23.91 2.89 17.71
N ALA A 278 23.97 1.63 18.13
CA ALA A 278 24.53 0.55 17.31
C ALA A 278 23.65 0.22 16.09
N GLN A 279 22.33 0.22 16.27
CA GLN A 279 21.40 0.01 15.15
C GLN A 279 21.46 1.21 14.19
N ALA A 280 21.42 2.44 14.71
CA ALA A 280 21.55 3.64 13.90
C ALA A 280 22.87 3.67 13.11
N ALA A 281 24.00 3.32 13.72
CA ALA A 281 25.29 3.22 13.05
C ALA A 281 25.28 2.21 11.91
N THR A 282 24.52 1.12 12.05
CA THR A 282 24.36 0.12 10.96
C THR A 282 23.67 0.73 9.75
N TYR A 283 22.57 1.48 9.92
CA TYR A 283 21.90 2.17 8.82
C TYR A 283 22.75 3.27 8.21
N VAL A 284 23.42 4.08 9.06
CA VAL A 284 24.36 5.12 8.59
C VAL A 284 25.44 4.50 7.69
N SER A 285 25.99 3.34 8.07
CA SER A 285 26.98 2.64 7.25
C SER A 285 26.40 2.16 5.91
N ARG A 286 25.14 1.75 5.86
CA ARG A 286 24.46 1.33 4.62
C ARG A 286 24.20 2.49 3.67
N PHE A 287 23.89 3.69 4.18
CA PHE A 287 23.74 4.88 3.34
C PHE A 287 25.03 5.30 2.62
N THR A 288 26.19 4.93 3.16
CA THR A 288 27.52 5.29 2.60
C THR A 288 28.23 4.12 1.94
N ALA A 289 27.58 2.97 1.79
CA ALA A 289 28.14 1.79 1.14
C ALA A 289 28.33 1.98 -0.38
N THR A 290 29.00 1.04 -1.04
CA THR A 290 29.21 1.03 -2.49
C THR A 290 27.89 0.92 -3.26
N SER A 291 26.91 0.16 -2.71
CA SER A 291 25.50 0.17 -3.12
C SER A 291 24.73 0.81 -1.98
N PRO A 292 24.51 2.12 -2.02
CA PRO A 292 23.91 2.81 -0.87
C PRO A 292 22.42 2.49 -0.76
N LEU A 293 21.96 2.39 0.49
CA LEU A 293 20.55 2.37 0.78
C LEU A 293 19.92 3.69 0.30
N THR A 294 18.89 3.62 -0.51
CA THR A 294 18.21 4.81 -1.05
C THR A 294 17.04 5.25 -0.19
N ARG A 295 16.38 4.31 0.47
CA ARG A 295 15.23 4.57 1.35
C ARG A 295 15.34 3.72 2.62
N LEU A 296 14.88 4.30 3.73
CA LEU A 296 14.67 3.64 5.01
C LEU A 296 13.25 3.95 5.47
N ALA A 297 12.35 3.00 5.29
CA ALA A 297 10.95 3.14 5.64
C ALA A 297 10.70 2.63 7.07
N VAL A 298 9.97 3.40 7.85
CA VAL A 298 9.64 3.09 9.24
C VAL A 298 8.22 3.49 9.58
N HIS A 299 7.52 2.68 10.37
CA HIS A 299 6.28 3.09 11.04
C HIS A 299 6.65 4.16 12.08
N MET A 300 6.23 5.39 11.86
CA MET A 300 6.59 6.54 12.68
C MET A 300 5.37 7.09 13.37
N ALA A 301 5.40 7.13 14.70
CA ALA A 301 4.36 7.79 15.51
C ALA A 301 2.94 7.36 15.06
N GLU A 302 2.72 6.06 15.03
CA GLU A 302 1.48 5.44 14.54
C GLU A 302 0.43 5.41 15.65
N GLY A 303 -0.51 6.35 15.62
CA GLY A 303 -1.58 6.54 16.61
C GLY A 303 -1.84 8.01 16.88
N THR A 304 -2.80 8.27 17.77
CA THR A 304 -3.21 9.64 18.14
C THR A 304 -2.62 10.13 19.47
N ASP A 305 -1.90 9.28 20.20
CA ASP A 305 -1.20 9.69 21.42
C ASP A 305 -0.06 10.66 21.07
N PRO A 306 -0.07 11.91 21.59
CA PRO A 306 1.01 12.87 21.34
C PRO A 306 2.39 12.39 21.80
N MET A 307 2.47 11.45 22.73
CA MET A 307 3.75 10.91 23.21
C MET A 307 4.50 10.13 22.14
N LEU A 308 3.80 9.58 21.14
CA LEU A 308 4.40 8.89 20.00
C LEU A 308 5.31 9.80 19.17
N ALA A 309 5.12 11.12 19.21
CA ALA A 309 6.00 12.07 18.54
C ALA A 309 7.47 11.98 19.01
N SER A 310 7.74 11.40 20.20
CA SER A 310 9.09 11.13 20.68
C SER A 310 9.84 10.08 19.85
N GLU A 311 9.14 9.22 19.08
CA GLU A 311 9.75 8.28 18.13
C GLU A 311 10.54 9.03 17.05
N PHE A 312 10.02 10.16 16.58
CA PHE A 312 10.71 11.02 15.64
C PHE A 312 12.02 11.58 16.23
N ASP A 313 12.01 11.99 17.50
CA ASP A 313 13.20 12.51 18.17
C ASP A 313 14.25 11.41 18.36
N SER A 314 13.83 10.19 18.69
CA SER A 314 14.72 9.04 18.75
C SER A 314 15.35 8.75 17.39
N PHE A 315 14.55 8.72 16.32
CA PHE A 315 15.02 8.51 14.96
C PHE A 315 15.96 9.63 14.48
N ALA A 316 15.72 10.85 14.92
CA ALA A 316 16.57 12.01 14.66
C ALA A 316 17.83 12.07 15.56
N GLY A 317 18.10 11.06 16.36
CA GLY A 317 19.30 10.98 17.20
C GLY A 317 19.29 11.93 18.40
N ARG A 318 18.13 12.18 18.99
CA ARG A 318 17.95 13.11 20.13
C ARG A 318 17.32 12.46 21.37
N ASP A 319 17.35 11.14 21.47
CA ASP A 319 16.76 10.44 22.60
C ASP A 319 17.63 10.60 23.85
N PRO A 320 17.10 11.21 24.92
CA PRO A 320 17.87 11.42 26.14
C PRO A 320 17.99 10.17 27.03
N ARG A 321 17.25 9.09 26.71
CA ARG A 321 17.24 7.87 27.51
C ARG A 321 18.58 7.12 27.38
N PRO A 322 19.04 6.44 28.44
CA PRO A 322 20.25 5.63 28.38
C PRO A 322 20.08 4.50 27.34
N ASN A 323 21.16 4.25 26.59
CA ASN A 323 21.23 3.19 25.57
C ASN A 323 20.25 3.36 24.40
N ARG A 324 19.71 4.56 24.21
CA ARG A 324 18.92 4.94 23.04
C ARG A 324 19.74 5.80 22.09
N HIS A 325 19.22 5.99 20.87
CA HIS A 325 19.95 6.70 19.84
C HIS A 325 20.09 8.21 20.17
N ASN A 326 21.30 8.62 20.41
CA ASN A 326 21.67 10.02 20.65
C ASN A 326 22.95 10.33 19.83
N GLY A 327 22.78 10.57 18.54
CA GLY A 327 23.92 10.70 17.64
C GLY A 327 23.53 11.18 16.24
N THR A 328 24.06 10.55 15.21
CA THR A 328 23.81 10.94 13.81
C THR A 328 22.37 10.67 13.43
N SER A 329 21.63 11.71 13.06
CA SER A 329 20.23 11.60 12.63
C SER A 329 20.05 10.59 11.48
N LEU A 330 19.02 9.76 11.56
CA LEU A 330 18.61 8.89 10.47
C LEU A 330 17.69 9.60 9.46
N LEU A 331 17.23 10.82 9.78
CA LEU A 331 16.52 11.67 8.82
C LEU A 331 17.47 12.21 7.75
N SER A 332 18.68 12.59 8.15
CA SER A 332 19.61 13.26 7.25
C SER A 332 21.07 13.11 7.69
N GLY A 333 21.58 11.94 7.85
CA GLY A 333 23.00 11.80 8.20
C GLY A 333 23.93 12.63 7.31
N THR A 334 25.21 12.64 7.59
CA THR A 334 26.19 13.41 6.83
C THR A 334 26.15 13.08 5.30
N GLY A 335 25.42 13.90 4.54
CA GLY A 335 25.40 13.85 3.08
C GLY A 335 24.28 13.04 2.43
N TYR A 336 23.30 12.56 3.19
CA TYR A 336 22.13 11.90 2.61
C TYR A 336 20.83 12.54 3.12
N VAL A 337 20.20 13.28 2.25
CA VAL A 337 18.84 13.80 2.43
C VAL A 337 17.86 12.98 1.60
N GLY A 338 16.59 12.95 2.02
CA GLY A 338 15.54 12.29 1.26
C GLY A 338 15.53 10.75 1.34
N THR A 339 16.27 10.18 2.29
CA THR A 339 16.33 8.72 2.47
C THR A 339 15.27 8.20 3.45
N ALA A 340 14.86 8.99 4.43
CA ALA A 340 13.84 8.58 5.39
C ALA A 340 12.46 8.55 4.74
N VAL A 341 11.71 7.47 4.98
CA VAL A 341 10.29 7.31 4.61
C VAL A 341 9.52 7.08 5.90
N LEU A 342 8.70 8.04 6.27
CA LEU A 342 7.98 8.09 7.54
C LEU A 342 6.51 7.71 7.29
N ILE A 343 6.13 6.52 7.71
CA ILE A 343 4.79 5.97 7.51
C ILE A 343 3.91 6.43 8.68
N HIS A 344 2.63 6.73 8.44
CA HIS A 344 1.62 7.24 9.37
C HIS A 344 1.89 8.64 9.92
N SER A 345 2.85 8.80 10.82
CA SER A 345 3.30 10.09 11.37
C SER A 345 2.18 11.00 11.92
N VAL A 346 1.20 10.39 12.60
CA VAL A 346 -0.07 11.04 12.95
C VAL A 346 0.10 12.24 13.90
N PRO A 347 0.77 12.14 15.07
CA PRO A 347 0.83 13.23 16.06
C PRO A 347 2.08 14.09 15.92
N LEU A 348 2.78 14.10 14.78
CA LEU A 348 3.98 14.91 14.64
C LEU A 348 3.66 16.40 14.78
N SER A 349 4.47 17.09 15.57
CA SER A 349 4.37 18.55 15.71
C SER A 349 4.82 19.27 14.44
N MET A 350 4.36 20.52 14.27
CA MET A 350 4.78 21.36 13.15
C MET A 350 6.32 21.53 13.07
N ALA A 351 7.02 21.56 14.20
CA ALA A 351 8.48 21.65 14.21
C ALA A 351 9.14 20.39 13.65
N GLN A 352 8.61 19.20 13.97
CA GLN A 352 9.10 17.93 13.42
C GLN A 352 8.75 17.79 11.94
N LEU A 353 7.57 18.26 11.52
CA LEU A 353 7.19 18.29 10.10
C LEU A 353 8.09 19.23 9.29
N MET A 354 8.45 20.40 9.85
CA MET A 354 9.42 21.30 9.20
C MET A 354 10.81 20.65 9.07
N GLU A 355 11.26 19.93 10.09
CA GLU A 355 12.52 19.18 10.04
C GLU A 355 12.46 18.05 9.01
N ALA A 356 11.33 17.32 8.94
CA ALA A 356 11.12 16.32 7.90
C ALA A 356 11.19 16.95 6.50
N ALA A 357 10.62 18.15 6.29
CA ALA A 357 10.71 18.87 5.03
C ALA A 357 12.15 19.34 4.73
N ASP A 358 12.86 19.91 5.70
CA ASP A 358 14.25 20.35 5.55
C ASP A 358 15.18 19.18 5.20
N THR A 359 14.91 17.99 5.71
CA THR A 359 15.65 16.75 5.42
C THR A 359 15.15 16.03 4.17
N GLN A 360 14.13 16.56 3.49
CA GLN A 360 13.48 15.96 2.32
C GLN A 360 12.94 14.55 2.60
N SER A 361 12.60 14.25 3.85
CA SER A 361 11.97 12.99 4.23
C SER A 361 10.70 12.78 3.41
N LYS A 362 10.43 11.53 3.07
CA LYS A 362 9.22 11.12 2.38
C LYS A 362 8.17 10.73 3.41
N MET A 363 6.91 10.97 3.09
CA MET A 363 5.80 10.63 3.97
C MET A 363 4.91 9.60 3.31
N VAL A 364 4.31 8.71 4.10
CA VAL A 364 3.26 7.82 3.60
C VAL A 364 1.99 8.04 4.40
N TRP A 365 0.90 8.34 3.69
CA TRP A 365 -0.40 8.56 4.25
C TRP A 365 -1.29 7.32 4.06
N SER A 366 -1.80 6.78 5.17
CA SER A 366 -2.72 5.64 5.22
C SER A 366 -4.00 6.06 5.95
N PRO A 367 -4.82 6.94 5.32
CA PRO A 367 -5.95 7.55 6.03
C PRO A 367 -7.02 6.54 6.45
N SER A 368 -7.32 5.52 5.67
CA SER A 368 -8.35 4.53 6.00
C SER A 368 -7.98 3.74 7.24
N SER A 369 -6.81 3.14 7.25
CA SER A 369 -6.29 2.38 8.39
C SER A 369 -6.19 3.22 9.66
N ASN A 370 -5.60 4.43 9.55
CA ASN A 370 -5.49 5.34 10.68
C ASN A 370 -6.86 5.70 11.28
N MET A 371 -7.87 5.92 10.44
CA MET A 371 -9.23 6.24 10.91
C MET A 371 -9.91 5.05 11.57
N VAL A 372 -9.72 3.85 11.06
CA VAL A 372 -10.30 2.62 11.63
C VAL A 372 -9.64 2.30 12.97
N LEU A 373 -8.30 2.31 13.04
CA LEU A 373 -7.58 1.93 14.25
C LEU A 373 -7.60 3.03 15.33
N TYR A 374 -7.48 4.30 14.95
CA TYR A 374 -7.22 5.39 15.90
C TYR A 374 -8.29 6.47 15.92
N GLY A 375 -9.24 6.46 14.99
CA GLY A 375 -10.22 7.53 14.83
C GLY A 375 -9.63 8.88 14.41
N GLY A 376 -8.38 8.90 13.98
CA GLY A 376 -7.66 10.10 13.53
C GLY A 376 -6.51 9.76 12.61
N THR A 377 -6.14 10.68 11.71
CA THR A 377 -5.04 10.53 10.76
C THR A 377 -4.18 11.78 10.75
N ALA A 378 -3.04 11.73 10.06
CA ALA A 378 -2.09 12.83 9.95
C ALA A 378 -2.71 14.11 9.34
N ASP A 379 -2.14 15.26 9.68
CA ASP A 379 -2.50 16.55 9.08
C ASP A 379 -1.93 16.66 7.65
N ILE A 380 -2.63 16.03 6.71
CA ILE A 380 -2.24 16.03 5.29
C ILE A 380 -2.17 17.46 4.72
N GLY A 381 -2.98 18.38 5.24
CA GLY A 381 -2.93 19.80 4.83
C GLY A 381 -1.60 20.45 5.18
N ALA A 382 -1.09 20.20 6.38
CA ALA A 382 0.21 20.68 6.82
C ALA A 382 1.35 20.04 6.00
N TRP A 383 1.28 18.73 5.74
CA TRP A 383 2.29 18.05 4.93
C TRP A 383 2.42 18.67 3.53
N LEU A 384 1.29 18.88 2.86
CA LEU A 384 1.27 19.48 1.52
C LEU A 384 1.72 20.94 1.53
N ALA A 385 1.35 21.72 2.56
CA ALA A 385 1.77 23.11 2.70
C ALA A 385 3.29 23.26 2.91
N LEU A 386 3.94 22.27 3.50
CA LEU A 386 5.39 22.21 3.68
C LEU A 386 6.12 21.66 2.44
N GLY A 387 5.39 21.21 1.41
CA GLY A 387 5.98 20.66 0.18
C GLY A 387 6.59 19.26 0.39
N LEU A 388 6.13 18.51 1.38
CA LEU A 388 6.55 17.13 1.59
C LEU A 388 6.09 16.25 0.42
N THR A 389 6.95 15.33 -0.03
CA THR A 389 6.57 14.27 -0.96
C THR A 389 5.75 13.24 -0.17
N VAL A 390 4.54 12.95 -0.64
CA VAL A 390 3.59 12.06 0.04
C VAL A 390 3.17 10.93 -0.90
N GLY A 391 3.45 9.70 -0.50
CA GLY A 391 2.85 8.50 -1.08
C GLY A 391 1.56 8.12 -0.36
N LEU A 392 0.71 7.34 -1.03
CA LEU A 392 -0.51 6.78 -0.47
C LEU A 392 -0.35 5.26 -0.34
N GLY A 393 -0.95 4.65 0.68
CA GLY A 393 -0.99 3.21 0.85
C GLY A 393 -2.07 2.79 1.84
N PRO A 394 -2.86 1.74 1.55
CA PRO A 394 -3.96 1.30 2.41
C PRO A 394 -3.50 0.65 3.72
N ASP A 395 -2.21 0.38 3.87
CA ASP A 395 -1.61 -0.35 4.99
C ASP A 395 -1.86 -1.88 4.90
N TRP A 396 -3.09 -2.31 4.97
CA TRP A 396 -3.55 -3.69 4.85
C TRP A 396 -5.08 -3.79 4.84
N THR A 397 -5.60 -4.94 4.43
CA THR A 397 -7.04 -5.19 4.37
C THR A 397 -7.71 -5.34 5.75
N LEU A 398 -6.94 -5.46 6.84
CA LEU A 398 -7.50 -5.63 8.18
C LEU A 398 -8.13 -4.34 8.72
N SER A 399 -7.55 -3.20 8.42
CA SER A 399 -8.03 -1.89 8.90
C SER A 399 -8.05 -0.81 7.84
N GLY A 400 -7.37 -1.01 6.71
CA GLY A 400 -7.39 -0.12 5.56
C GLY A 400 -8.43 -0.50 4.52
N GLU A 401 -8.39 0.18 3.40
CA GLU A 401 -9.18 -0.21 2.23
C GLU A 401 -8.59 -1.47 1.60
N ASP A 402 -9.41 -2.19 0.87
CA ASP A 402 -9.04 -3.46 0.25
C ASP A 402 -7.98 -3.36 -0.85
N ASP A 403 -7.79 -2.15 -1.41
CA ASP A 403 -6.91 -1.88 -2.54
C ASP A 403 -6.63 -0.37 -2.71
N MET A 404 -5.71 -0.02 -3.61
CA MET A 404 -5.32 1.36 -3.88
C MET A 404 -6.46 2.23 -4.45
N LEU A 405 -7.39 1.66 -5.23
CA LEU A 405 -8.54 2.42 -5.74
C LEU A 405 -9.51 2.77 -4.61
N GLY A 406 -9.71 1.84 -3.67
CA GLY A 406 -10.44 2.08 -2.42
C GLY A 406 -9.80 3.19 -1.61
N GLU A 407 -8.49 3.11 -1.39
CA GLU A 407 -7.75 4.10 -0.60
C GLU A 407 -7.79 5.49 -1.23
N LEU A 408 -7.70 5.59 -2.55
CA LEU A 408 -7.87 6.86 -3.28
C LEU A 408 -9.27 7.46 -3.04
N ARG A 409 -10.32 6.64 -3.09
CA ARG A 409 -11.70 7.08 -2.81
C ARG A 409 -11.84 7.55 -1.36
N PHE A 410 -11.34 6.76 -0.41
CA PHE A 410 -11.36 7.12 1.01
C PHE A 410 -10.64 8.44 1.27
N ALA A 411 -9.42 8.57 0.77
CA ALA A 411 -8.59 9.77 0.91
C ALA A 411 -9.28 11.03 0.36
N ARG A 412 -9.91 10.93 -0.82
CA ARG A 412 -10.69 12.00 -1.44
C ARG A 412 -11.86 12.42 -0.56
N ASP A 413 -12.65 11.46 -0.12
CA ASP A 413 -13.88 11.72 0.62
C ASP A 413 -13.57 12.22 2.05
N TYR A 414 -12.50 11.71 2.67
CA TYR A 414 -11.97 12.25 3.92
C TYR A 414 -11.55 13.71 3.76
N ALA A 415 -10.70 14.02 2.77
CA ALA A 415 -10.22 15.39 2.56
C ALA A 415 -11.35 16.39 2.27
N ARG A 416 -12.36 15.98 1.51
CA ARG A 416 -13.58 16.78 1.27
C ARG A 416 -14.36 17.02 2.56
N THR A 417 -14.50 15.98 3.40
CA THR A 417 -15.23 16.07 4.67
C THR A 417 -14.56 17.02 5.66
N VAL A 418 -13.23 16.99 5.75
CA VAL A 418 -12.47 17.86 6.66
C VAL A 418 -12.06 19.19 6.03
N GLY A 419 -12.34 19.41 4.74
CA GLY A 419 -12.15 20.68 4.05
C GLY A 419 -10.71 20.98 3.63
N VAL A 420 -9.88 19.96 3.37
CA VAL A 420 -8.49 20.12 2.89
C VAL A 420 -8.48 20.26 1.37
N ALA A 421 -8.65 21.48 0.87
CA ALA A 421 -8.75 21.77 -0.57
C ALA A 421 -7.48 21.45 -1.37
N ALA A 422 -6.32 21.31 -0.73
CA ALA A 422 -5.06 20.95 -1.39
C ALA A 422 -5.04 19.50 -1.88
N VAL A 423 -5.88 18.62 -1.32
CA VAL A 423 -6.05 17.23 -1.74
C VAL A 423 -7.05 17.17 -2.90
N THR A 424 -6.57 17.49 -4.10
CA THR A 424 -7.35 17.36 -5.34
C THR A 424 -7.24 15.94 -5.91
N SER A 425 -8.13 15.57 -6.83
CA SER A 425 -8.07 14.26 -7.50
C SER A 425 -6.74 14.04 -8.24
N ARG A 426 -6.22 15.08 -8.90
CA ARG A 426 -4.88 15.05 -9.49
C ARG A 426 -3.81 14.79 -8.42
N ARG A 427 -3.87 15.48 -7.27
CA ARG A 427 -2.87 15.31 -6.20
C ARG A 427 -2.89 13.89 -5.63
N LEU A 428 -4.07 13.29 -5.45
CA LEU A 428 -4.22 11.90 -5.03
C LEU A 428 -3.63 10.92 -6.06
N TRP A 429 -3.90 11.16 -7.35
CA TRP A 429 -3.29 10.38 -8.42
C TRP A 429 -1.76 10.51 -8.40
N GLU A 430 -1.21 11.71 -8.18
CA GLU A 430 0.24 11.93 -8.03
C GLU A 430 0.80 11.14 -6.84
N MET A 431 0.12 11.14 -5.69
CA MET A 431 0.50 10.34 -4.51
C MET A 431 0.55 8.83 -4.79
N ALA A 432 -0.36 8.33 -5.62
CA ALA A 432 -0.44 6.93 -6.00
C ALA A 432 0.39 6.58 -7.26
N THR A 433 1.15 7.51 -7.81
CA THR A 433 1.97 7.30 -9.01
C THR A 433 3.34 7.97 -8.89
N LEU A 434 3.47 9.25 -9.26
CA LEU A 434 4.74 10.00 -9.29
C LEU A 434 5.42 10.05 -7.92
N ASP A 435 4.68 10.50 -6.92
CA ASP A 435 5.19 10.65 -5.56
C ASP A 435 5.40 9.28 -4.90
N GLY A 436 4.48 8.33 -5.16
CA GLY A 436 4.65 6.95 -4.72
C GLY A 436 5.96 6.35 -5.23
N ALA A 437 6.29 6.55 -6.51
CA ALA A 437 7.56 6.09 -7.09
C ALA A 437 8.77 6.77 -6.42
N GLU A 438 8.67 8.05 -6.09
CA GLU A 438 9.71 8.79 -5.37
C GLU A 438 9.84 8.29 -3.93
N VAL A 439 8.73 8.03 -3.23
CA VAL A 439 8.72 7.48 -1.88
C VAL A 439 9.42 6.13 -1.84
N VAL A 440 9.15 5.23 -2.78
CA VAL A 440 9.76 3.90 -2.80
C VAL A 440 11.15 3.87 -3.48
N GLY A 441 11.65 5.02 -3.98
CA GLY A 441 12.99 5.16 -4.53
C GLY A 441 13.18 4.54 -5.93
N LEU A 442 12.11 4.40 -6.69
CA LEU A 442 12.13 3.85 -8.06
C LEU A 442 11.93 4.91 -9.16
N GLU A 443 11.88 6.19 -8.80
CA GLU A 443 11.90 7.28 -9.78
C GLU A 443 13.27 7.37 -10.49
N PRO A 444 13.38 7.80 -11.74
CA PRO A 444 12.29 8.08 -12.69
C PRO A 444 11.82 6.84 -13.48
N MET A 445 12.10 5.64 -12.99
CA MET A 445 11.90 4.40 -13.73
C MET A 445 10.43 4.02 -13.87
N ILE A 446 9.61 4.27 -12.82
CA ILE A 446 8.18 3.94 -12.77
C ILE A 446 7.33 5.14 -12.32
N GLY A 447 6.04 4.95 -12.20
CA GLY A 447 5.09 5.96 -11.69
C GLY A 447 4.81 7.10 -12.69
N ARG A 448 5.29 6.99 -13.93
CA ARG A 448 5.16 8.05 -14.95
C ARG A 448 5.04 7.50 -16.36
N LEU A 449 4.24 8.17 -17.18
CA LEU A 449 4.22 7.95 -18.62
C LEU A 449 5.14 8.96 -19.29
N GLU A 450 6.41 8.59 -19.41
CA GLU A 450 7.45 9.38 -20.05
C GLU A 450 8.40 8.47 -20.86
N VAL A 451 9.04 9.04 -21.88
CA VAL A 451 10.00 8.31 -22.71
C VAL A 451 11.19 7.85 -21.86
N GLY A 452 11.47 6.56 -21.89
CA GLY A 452 12.55 5.93 -21.11
C GLY A 452 12.09 5.27 -19.82
N ALA A 453 10.88 5.56 -19.33
CA ALA A 453 10.31 4.87 -18.19
C ALA A 453 9.93 3.42 -18.53
N ARG A 454 9.83 2.59 -17.51
CA ARG A 454 9.29 1.23 -17.63
C ARG A 454 7.81 1.29 -18.02
N ALA A 455 7.40 0.34 -18.82
CA ALA A 455 6.01 0.24 -19.25
C ALA A 455 5.15 -0.46 -18.18
N ASP A 456 5.09 0.16 -17.00
CA ASP A 456 4.19 -0.17 -15.90
C ASP A 456 2.97 0.72 -16.05
N ILE A 457 1.89 0.16 -16.56
CA ILE A 457 0.76 0.92 -17.08
C ILE A 457 -0.54 0.29 -16.59
N THR A 458 -1.46 1.14 -16.14
CA THR A 458 -2.84 0.76 -15.86
C THR A 458 -3.76 1.48 -16.83
N VAL A 459 -4.69 0.72 -17.45
CA VAL A 459 -5.73 1.26 -18.32
C VAL A 459 -7.08 1.15 -17.63
N ILE A 460 -7.74 2.29 -17.43
CA ILE A 460 -9.05 2.40 -16.77
C ILE A 460 -10.14 2.61 -17.81
N GLY A 461 -11.15 1.76 -17.81
CA GLY A 461 -12.28 1.75 -18.74
C GLY A 461 -13.38 2.74 -18.39
N ARG A 462 -13.03 3.97 -18.04
CA ARG A 462 -13.97 5.06 -17.72
C ARG A 462 -13.72 6.27 -18.61
N THR A 463 -14.74 7.11 -18.78
CA THR A 463 -14.69 8.32 -19.59
C THR A 463 -15.63 9.37 -19.03
N GLY A 464 -15.45 10.62 -19.47
CA GLY A 464 -16.24 11.78 -19.01
C GLY A 464 -15.73 12.33 -17.68
N GLY A 465 -16.12 13.57 -17.38
CA GLY A 465 -15.67 14.28 -16.18
C GLY A 465 -14.16 14.58 -16.16
N ASP A 466 -13.61 14.77 -14.98
CA ASP A 466 -12.17 14.90 -14.77
C ASP A 466 -11.50 13.51 -14.90
N PRO A 467 -10.46 13.34 -15.73
CA PRO A 467 -9.82 12.04 -15.91
C PRO A 467 -9.13 11.51 -14.63
N TYR A 468 -8.71 12.37 -13.72
CA TYR A 468 -8.19 11.95 -12.41
C TYR A 468 -9.32 11.42 -11.51
N ASP A 469 -10.51 12.06 -11.53
CA ASP A 469 -11.70 11.52 -10.86
C ASP A 469 -12.08 10.15 -11.45
N ALA A 470 -11.95 9.97 -12.75
CA ALA A 470 -12.26 8.71 -13.41
C ALA A 470 -11.35 7.54 -12.93
N VAL A 471 -10.08 7.82 -12.61
CA VAL A 471 -9.20 6.82 -11.98
C VAL A 471 -9.67 6.51 -10.55
N ILE A 472 -9.98 7.54 -9.76
CA ILE A 472 -10.39 7.37 -8.36
C ILE A 472 -11.74 6.64 -8.24
N ASP A 473 -12.67 6.90 -9.16
CA ASP A 473 -14.00 6.27 -9.18
C ASP A 473 -14.00 4.84 -9.74
N ALA A 474 -12.85 4.36 -10.25
CA ALA A 474 -12.73 3.04 -10.83
C ALA A 474 -12.73 1.93 -9.78
N ASP A 475 -13.10 0.73 -10.21
CA ASP A 475 -12.96 -0.51 -9.47
C ASP A 475 -12.38 -1.61 -10.40
N ALA A 476 -12.24 -2.84 -9.90
CA ALA A 476 -11.67 -3.95 -10.67
C ALA A 476 -12.36 -4.19 -12.03
N ARG A 477 -13.68 -3.88 -12.15
CA ARG A 477 -14.42 -3.97 -13.42
C ARG A 477 -13.86 -3.05 -14.48
N ASP A 478 -13.48 -1.85 -14.04
CA ASP A 478 -13.03 -0.77 -14.90
C ASP A 478 -11.55 -0.93 -15.31
N VAL A 479 -10.76 -1.75 -14.59
CA VAL A 479 -9.37 -2.00 -14.97
C VAL A 479 -9.32 -2.89 -16.21
N ARG A 480 -8.87 -2.34 -17.33
CA ARG A 480 -8.76 -3.01 -18.63
C ARG A 480 -7.45 -3.68 -18.90
N LEU A 481 -6.39 -3.15 -18.33
CA LEU A 481 -5.04 -3.73 -18.36
C LEU A 481 -4.29 -3.29 -17.13
N THR A 482 -3.57 -4.22 -16.52
CA THR A 482 -2.49 -3.96 -15.58
C THR A 482 -1.22 -4.57 -16.15
N MET A 483 -0.28 -3.71 -16.53
CA MET A 483 0.94 -4.08 -17.24
C MET A 483 2.17 -3.76 -16.40
N ILE A 484 3.12 -4.68 -16.39
CA ILE A 484 4.44 -4.50 -15.79
C ILE A 484 5.48 -4.87 -16.84
N ASP A 485 6.47 -4.01 -17.05
CA ASP A 485 7.48 -4.19 -18.11
C ASP A 485 6.86 -4.45 -19.50
N GLY A 486 5.73 -3.79 -19.81
CA GLY A 486 5.06 -3.87 -21.10
C GLY A 486 4.29 -5.17 -21.36
N LYS A 487 4.06 -5.98 -20.31
CA LYS A 487 3.28 -7.21 -20.37
C LYS A 487 2.11 -7.14 -19.40
N ALA A 488 0.94 -7.53 -19.86
CA ALA A 488 -0.25 -7.55 -19.03
C ALA A 488 -0.35 -8.85 -18.22
N TYR A 489 -0.61 -8.70 -16.94
CA TYR A 489 -0.91 -9.79 -16.01
C TYR A 489 -2.40 -9.93 -15.74
N TYR A 490 -3.14 -8.86 -15.99
CA TYR A 490 -4.60 -8.80 -15.86
C TYR A 490 -5.17 -7.89 -16.95
N GLY A 491 -6.36 -8.19 -17.43
CA GLY A 491 -7.06 -7.30 -18.35
C GLY A 491 -8.30 -7.90 -19.01
N ASP A 492 -8.91 -7.11 -19.91
CA ASP A 492 -10.05 -7.55 -20.70
C ASP A 492 -9.66 -8.73 -21.62
N VAL A 493 -10.46 -9.80 -21.64
CA VAL A 493 -10.21 -11.00 -22.49
C VAL A 493 -9.97 -10.64 -23.96
N ALA A 494 -10.64 -9.59 -24.47
CA ALA A 494 -10.44 -9.13 -25.85
C ALA A 494 -9.00 -8.66 -26.16
N LEU A 495 -8.22 -8.33 -25.13
CA LEU A 495 -6.84 -7.82 -25.24
C LEU A 495 -5.79 -8.89 -24.94
N GLU A 496 -6.18 -10.04 -24.38
CA GLU A 496 -5.27 -11.10 -23.91
C GLU A 496 -4.26 -11.52 -24.97
N ALA A 497 -4.72 -11.88 -26.15
CA ALA A 497 -3.86 -12.39 -27.24
C ALA A 497 -2.75 -11.43 -27.67
N ALA A 498 -2.92 -10.12 -27.42
CA ALA A 498 -1.98 -9.09 -27.81
C ALA A 498 -1.09 -8.59 -26.66
N THR A 499 -1.53 -8.74 -25.41
CA THR A 499 -0.93 -8.06 -24.26
C THR A 499 -0.44 -8.99 -23.17
N ALA A 500 -1.06 -10.17 -23.00
CA ALA A 500 -0.77 -11.08 -21.89
C ALA A 500 0.71 -11.49 -21.82
N VAL A 501 1.20 -11.64 -20.61
CA VAL A 501 2.60 -12.00 -20.33
C VAL A 501 2.94 -13.40 -20.86
N ASN A 502 1.98 -14.30 -20.90
CA ASN A 502 2.10 -15.67 -21.45
C ASN A 502 0.75 -16.21 -21.91
N THR A 503 0.71 -17.46 -22.37
CA THR A 503 -0.51 -18.14 -22.87
C THR A 503 -1.19 -19.03 -21.82
N SER A 504 -0.76 -18.98 -20.57
CA SER A 504 -1.32 -19.76 -19.47
C SER A 504 -2.13 -18.87 -18.50
N CYS A 505 -2.65 -17.76 -18.99
CA CYS A 505 -3.57 -16.94 -18.22
C CYS A 505 -4.92 -17.63 -18.09
N GLU A 506 -5.62 -17.36 -17.02
CA GLU A 506 -6.88 -18.01 -16.66
C GLU A 506 -8.03 -17.02 -16.84
N ASP A 507 -9.22 -17.55 -17.14
CA ASP A 507 -10.45 -16.76 -17.13
C ASP A 507 -10.74 -16.27 -15.71
N PHE A 508 -11.03 -14.98 -15.59
CA PHE A 508 -11.38 -14.35 -14.32
C PHE A 508 -12.65 -13.50 -14.49
N ASP A 509 -13.52 -13.53 -13.52
CA ASP A 509 -14.70 -12.65 -13.48
C ASP A 509 -14.48 -11.51 -12.48
N ALA A 510 -14.45 -10.29 -12.98
CA ALA A 510 -14.45 -9.08 -12.16
C ALA A 510 -15.84 -8.45 -12.19
N CYS A 511 -16.67 -8.79 -11.21
CA CYS A 511 -18.03 -8.23 -11.05
C CYS A 511 -18.91 -8.40 -12.32
N GLY A 512 -18.89 -9.57 -12.93
CA GLY A 512 -19.63 -9.84 -14.17
C GLY A 512 -18.93 -9.40 -15.46
N ASN A 513 -17.68 -8.93 -15.37
CA ASN A 513 -16.86 -8.59 -16.54
C ASN A 513 -15.79 -9.65 -16.76
N ALA A 514 -15.79 -10.25 -17.95
CA ALA A 514 -14.82 -11.27 -18.31
C ALA A 514 -13.42 -10.67 -18.47
N LYS A 515 -12.49 -11.16 -17.70
CA LYS A 515 -11.07 -10.78 -17.66
C LYS A 515 -10.19 -11.99 -17.86
N PHE A 516 -8.93 -11.77 -18.20
CA PHE A 516 -7.87 -12.74 -18.03
C PHE A 516 -6.99 -12.38 -16.83
N LEU A 517 -6.46 -13.39 -16.14
CA LEU A 517 -5.52 -13.24 -15.03
C LEU A 517 -4.38 -14.25 -15.16
N CYS A 518 -3.15 -13.77 -15.20
CA CYS A 518 -1.98 -14.61 -15.45
C CYS A 518 -1.34 -15.05 -14.13
N VAL A 519 -1.85 -16.12 -13.54
CA VAL A 519 -1.42 -16.62 -12.22
C VAL A 519 -0.18 -17.51 -12.33
N GLN A 520 -0.04 -18.24 -13.43
CA GLN A 520 1.08 -19.17 -13.68
C GLN A 520 2.28 -18.41 -14.27
N ASN A 521 2.75 -17.40 -13.58
CA ASN A 521 3.90 -16.64 -14.04
C ASN A 521 4.81 -16.24 -12.88
N VAL A 522 6.08 -16.61 -12.98
CA VAL A 522 7.14 -16.13 -12.11
C VAL A 522 8.22 -15.55 -13.02
N PRO A 523 8.68 -14.32 -12.79
CA PRO A 523 9.78 -13.76 -13.56
C PRO A 523 10.99 -14.69 -13.56
N ALA A 524 11.61 -14.89 -14.72
CA ALA A 524 12.75 -15.80 -14.87
C ALA A 524 13.95 -15.43 -14.00
N THR A 525 13.98 -14.20 -13.51
CA THR A 525 15.02 -13.65 -12.62
C THR A 525 14.72 -13.88 -11.13
N GLN A 526 13.53 -14.34 -10.77
CA GLN A 526 13.19 -14.61 -9.38
C GLN A 526 13.88 -15.89 -8.90
N THR A 527 14.75 -15.76 -7.92
CA THR A 527 15.56 -16.85 -7.33
C THR A 527 14.95 -17.34 -6.02
N GLY A 528 13.65 -17.59 -5.98
CA GLY A 528 12.99 -18.16 -4.79
C GLY A 528 13.26 -19.67 -4.65
N THR A 529 13.27 -20.15 -3.41
CA THR A 529 13.41 -21.60 -3.11
C THR A 529 12.15 -22.39 -3.42
N VAL A 530 11.03 -21.72 -3.67
CA VAL A 530 9.72 -22.34 -3.94
C VAL A 530 9.31 -22.05 -5.38
N ASN A 531 9.33 -23.08 -6.20
CA ASN A 531 8.86 -23.00 -7.59
C ASN A 531 7.31 -23.07 -7.60
N ARG A 532 6.67 -21.94 -7.79
CA ARG A 532 5.19 -21.82 -7.89
C ARG A 532 4.72 -21.35 -9.26
N THR A 533 5.52 -21.57 -10.26
CA THR A 533 5.24 -21.13 -11.64
C THR A 533 4.02 -21.81 -12.28
N THR A 534 3.61 -22.97 -11.76
CA THR A 534 2.52 -23.78 -12.30
C THR A 534 1.25 -23.77 -11.46
N GLU A 535 1.21 -23.01 -10.36
CA GLU A 535 0.01 -22.90 -9.54
C GLU A 535 -1.06 -22.11 -10.27
N THR A 536 -2.26 -22.66 -10.33
CA THR A 536 -3.47 -21.98 -10.83
C THR A 536 -4.05 -21.06 -9.74
N LEU A 537 -4.98 -20.19 -10.12
CA LEU A 537 -5.74 -19.38 -9.16
C LEU A 537 -6.46 -20.28 -8.14
N ASP A 538 -7.04 -21.39 -8.61
CA ASP A 538 -7.75 -22.33 -7.73
C ASP A 538 -6.78 -23.04 -6.76
N ASP A 539 -5.55 -23.37 -7.20
CA ASP A 539 -4.54 -23.94 -6.31
C ASP A 539 -4.20 -23.01 -5.15
N VAL A 540 -3.98 -21.73 -5.43
CA VAL A 540 -3.69 -20.70 -4.40
C VAL A 540 -4.90 -20.52 -3.47
N ARG A 541 -6.09 -20.37 -4.06
CA ARG A 541 -7.34 -20.21 -3.33
C ARG A 541 -7.62 -21.38 -2.40
N MET A 542 -7.46 -22.62 -2.88
CA MET A 542 -7.72 -23.83 -2.09
C MET A 542 -6.71 -23.99 -0.95
N GLN A 543 -5.45 -23.60 -1.14
CA GLN A 543 -4.47 -23.58 -0.07
C GLN A 543 -4.91 -22.63 1.06
N LEU A 544 -5.30 -21.39 0.72
CA LEU A 544 -5.76 -20.40 1.69
C LEU A 544 -7.05 -20.82 2.41
N LEU A 545 -8.04 -21.34 1.68
CA LEU A 545 -9.26 -21.87 2.28
C LEU A 545 -9.00 -23.06 3.21
N THR A 546 -8.04 -23.93 2.87
CA THR A 546 -7.64 -25.04 3.73
C THR A 546 -7.07 -24.53 5.04
N ILE A 547 -6.24 -23.50 4.98
CA ILE A 547 -5.66 -22.87 6.15
C ILE A 547 -6.77 -22.23 7.02
N LEU A 548 -7.59 -21.37 6.43
CA LEU A 548 -8.68 -20.72 7.14
C LEU A 548 -9.65 -21.74 7.78
N SER A 549 -9.96 -22.82 7.08
CA SER A 549 -10.85 -23.88 7.59
C SER A 549 -10.28 -24.58 8.84
N GLY A 550 -8.94 -24.67 8.96
CA GLY A 550 -8.27 -25.17 10.15
C GLY A 550 -8.58 -24.34 11.41
N TYR A 551 -8.95 -23.07 11.24
CA TYR A 551 -9.40 -22.15 12.30
C TYR A 551 -10.92 -21.95 12.34
N GLY A 552 -11.68 -22.79 11.62
CA GLY A 552 -13.12 -22.67 11.53
C GLY A 552 -13.61 -21.47 10.73
N ARG A 553 -12.77 -20.91 9.86
CA ARG A 553 -13.04 -19.73 9.02
C ARG A 553 -13.21 -20.13 7.54
N SER A 554 -13.96 -19.33 6.80
CA SER A 554 -14.18 -19.49 5.36
C SER A 554 -14.18 -18.14 4.62
N ASP A 555 -13.79 -17.09 5.32
CA ASP A 555 -13.87 -15.68 4.93
C ASP A 555 -12.59 -15.24 4.19
N LEU A 556 -12.15 -16.01 3.20
CA LEU A 556 -11.11 -15.59 2.26
C LEU A 556 -11.57 -14.33 1.53
N LEU A 557 -10.83 -13.24 1.66
CA LEU A 557 -11.14 -11.99 0.97
C LEU A 557 -11.02 -12.20 -0.56
N PRO A 558 -12.06 -11.92 -1.36
CA PRO A 558 -12.02 -12.10 -2.81
C PRO A 558 -10.97 -11.20 -3.47
N LEU A 559 -10.47 -11.59 -4.65
CA LEU A 559 -9.55 -10.74 -5.42
C LEU A 559 -10.21 -9.42 -5.86
N ALA A 560 -11.49 -9.43 -6.20
CA ALA A 560 -12.30 -8.26 -6.49
C ALA A 560 -13.42 -8.18 -5.44
N SER A 561 -13.14 -7.50 -4.32
CA SER A 561 -14.02 -7.46 -3.13
C SER A 561 -15.17 -6.46 -3.27
N GLU A 562 -14.97 -5.38 -4.02
CA GLU A 562 -15.97 -4.34 -4.27
C GLU A 562 -17.16 -4.79 -5.14
N CYS A 563 -17.13 -6.01 -5.63
CA CYS A 563 -18.21 -6.60 -6.42
C CYS A 563 -19.44 -7.01 -5.59
N ALA A 564 -19.42 -6.83 -4.28
CA ALA A 564 -20.60 -7.10 -3.47
C ALA A 564 -21.75 -6.16 -3.88
N PRO A 565 -22.97 -6.68 -4.08
CA PRO A 565 -24.09 -5.91 -4.58
C PRO A 565 -24.57 -4.82 -3.62
#